data_5c332635a197ad95209cf1749055e8dd
#
_entry.id   5c332635a197ad95209cf1749055e8dd
#
_cell.length_a   1.000
_cell.length_b   1.000
_cell.length_c   1.000
_cell.angle_alpha   90.00
_cell.angle_beta   90.00
_cell.angle_gamma   90.00
#
_symmetry.space_group_name_H-M   'P 1'
#
loop_
_entity.id
_entity.type
_entity.pdbx_description
1 polymer ?
#
loop_
_entity_poly.entity_id
_entity_poly.type
_entity_poly.pdbx_seq_one_letter_code
_entity_poly.pdbx_strand_id
1 'polypeptide(L)'
;MRLLSWNIHKGIGGRDRLYRLGRVIDCIEAENPDIVCLQEVDRLVRRSRHDDQPRLLARQLRCHAAFQANVHVGGGTYGNLVLSRWALVTRHRLSLRLGAKKPRGAQLVVVDSPEGPLHVVNTHLGLAERERHWQVGRLLGHALFRSGAAHPTVVVGDFNDWRDTLHPVAASAGDLRQVTSPPSAFRSFPAWLPIGSLDKAFVSAGIEVRQARLSRTSLARVASDHLPLVVDFHLA
;
A
#
# COMPACT_ATOMS: atom_id res chain seq x y z
N MET A 1 -16.29 5.87 -1.06
CA MET A 1 -15.20 5.16 -1.78
C MET A 1 -14.60 4.04 -0.94
N ARG A 2 -14.04 3.02 -1.58
CA ARG A 2 -13.32 1.92 -0.92
C ARG A 2 -11.87 1.84 -1.41
N LEU A 3 -10.92 1.85 -0.49
CA LEU A 3 -9.51 1.63 -0.77
C LEU A 3 -9.05 0.30 -0.14
N LEU A 4 -8.28 -0.49 -0.90
CA LEU A 4 -7.62 -1.70 -0.41
C LEU A 4 -6.10 -1.49 -0.46
N SER A 5 -5.40 -1.71 0.68
CA SER A 5 -3.93 -1.75 0.75
C SER A 5 -3.46 -3.15 1.11
N TRP A 6 -2.46 -3.66 0.38
CA TRP A 6 -2.01 -5.03 0.57
C TRP A 6 -0.57 -5.28 0.10
N ASN A 7 0.25 -5.79 0.98
CA ASN A 7 1.50 -6.44 0.59
C ASN A 7 1.17 -7.84 0.02
N ILE A 8 1.31 -8.01 -1.30
CA ILE A 8 0.90 -9.25 -1.99
C ILE A 8 1.99 -10.32 -2.04
N HIS A 9 3.13 -10.09 -1.38
CA HIS A 9 4.25 -11.05 -1.35
C HIS A 9 4.57 -11.60 -2.75
N LYS A 10 4.55 -10.77 -3.77
CA LYS A 10 4.85 -11.11 -5.18
C LYS A 10 3.85 -12.11 -5.80
N GLY A 11 2.64 -12.26 -5.22
CA GLY A 11 1.67 -13.29 -5.59
C GLY A 11 2.04 -14.69 -5.10
N ILE A 12 2.93 -14.79 -4.11
CA ILE A 12 3.38 -16.04 -3.50
C ILE A 12 2.69 -16.21 -2.14
N GLY A 13 1.97 -17.32 -1.98
CA GLY A 13 1.30 -17.62 -0.72
C GLY A 13 2.27 -17.69 0.45
N GLY A 14 1.91 -17.07 1.57
CA GLY A 14 2.78 -16.98 2.75
C GLY A 14 3.08 -18.34 3.37
N ARG A 15 2.11 -19.28 3.35
CA ARG A 15 2.23 -20.59 3.96
C ARG A 15 2.68 -21.68 2.97
N ASP A 16 2.03 -21.76 1.80
CA ASP A 16 2.28 -22.81 0.81
C ASP A 16 3.45 -22.48 -0.14
N ARG A 17 3.92 -21.24 -0.14
CA ARG A 17 5.02 -20.73 -0.99
C ARG A 17 4.79 -20.88 -2.48
N LEU A 18 3.53 -21.08 -2.89
CA LEU A 18 3.17 -21.22 -4.29
C LEU A 18 2.84 -19.87 -4.92
N TYR A 19 3.43 -19.60 -6.09
CA TYR A 19 3.07 -18.44 -6.90
C TYR A 19 1.72 -18.67 -7.56
N ARG A 20 0.72 -17.85 -7.21
CA ARG A 20 -0.63 -17.90 -7.79
C ARG A 20 -1.26 -16.50 -7.75
N LEU A 21 -0.95 -15.66 -8.76
CA LEU A 21 -1.46 -14.30 -8.84
C LEU A 21 -3.01 -14.25 -8.88
N GLY A 22 -3.67 -15.27 -9.44
CA GLY A 22 -5.13 -15.38 -9.44
C GLY A 22 -5.75 -15.26 -8.05
N ARG A 23 -5.13 -15.85 -7.01
CA ARG A 23 -5.61 -15.70 -5.63
C ARG A 23 -5.66 -14.24 -5.15
N VAL A 24 -4.67 -13.44 -5.57
CA VAL A 24 -4.61 -12.01 -5.24
C VAL A 24 -5.73 -11.28 -5.97
N ILE A 25 -5.94 -11.58 -7.24
CA ILE A 25 -7.03 -11.01 -8.07
C ILE A 25 -8.37 -11.33 -7.45
N ASP A 26 -8.65 -12.62 -7.17
CA ASP A 26 -9.93 -13.06 -6.60
C ASP A 26 -10.23 -12.37 -5.25
N CYS A 27 -9.19 -12.17 -4.40
CA CYS A 27 -9.35 -11.42 -3.15
C CYS A 27 -9.71 -9.96 -3.38
N ILE A 28 -9.06 -9.29 -4.36
CA ILE A 28 -9.33 -7.89 -4.68
C ILE A 28 -10.74 -7.76 -5.28
N GLU A 29 -11.13 -8.63 -6.19
CA GLU A 29 -12.47 -8.63 -6.80
C GLU A 29 -13.56 -8.85 -5.75
N ALA A 30 -13.36 -9.78 -4.80
CA ALA A 30 -14.31 -10.02 -3.72
C ALA A 30 -14.51 -8.82 -2.79
N GLU A 31 -13.47 -8.02 -2.55
CA GLU A 31 -13.55 -6.78 -1.78
C GLU A 31 -14.12 -5.61 -2.60
N ASN A 32 -14.08 -5.69 -3.93
CA ASN A 32 -14.62 -4.71 -4.88
C ASN A 32 -14.17 -3.26 -4.60
N PRO A 33 -12.86 -2.97 -4.45
CA PRO A 33 -12.35 -1.65 -4.14
C PRO A 33 -12.37 -0.72 -5.36
N ASP A 34 -12.42 0.58 -5.10
CA ASP A 34 -12.27 1.63 -6.11
C ASP A 34 -10.80 1.94 -6.37
N ILE A 35 -9.98 1.85 -5.31
CA ILE A 35 -8.54 2.13 -5.33
C ILE A 35 -7.80 0.98 -4.66
N VAL A 36 -6.69 0.53 -5.28
CA VAL A 36 -5.85 -0.56 -4.76
C VAL A 36 -4.41 -0.11 -4.66
N CYS A 37 -3.81 -0.24 -3.47
CA CYS A 37 -2.44 0.09 -3.16
C CYS A 37 -1.67 -1.19 -2.80
N LEU A 38 -0.86 -1.69 -3.73
CA LEU A 38 -0.13 -2.93 -3.54
C LEU A 38 1.35 -2.69 -3.28
N GLN A 39 1.92 -3.52 -2.40
CA GLN A 39 3.35 -3.58 -2.15
C GLN A 39 3.86 -4.97 -2.56
N GLU A 40 5.17 -5.07 -2.76
CA GLU A 40 5.83 -6.30 -3.20
C GLU A 40 5.32 -6.84 -4.55
N VAL A 41 5.12 -5.97 -5.52
CA VAL A 41 4.69 -6.32 -6.87
C VAL A 41 5.89 -6.58 -7.75
N ASP A 42 5.99 -7.77 -8.35
CA ASP A 42 7.04 -8.15 -9.30
C ASP A 42 6.66 -7.76 -10.74
N ARG A 43 7.67 -7.40 -11.52
CA ARG A 43 7.54 -7.21 -12.95
C ARG A 43 8.70 -7.91 -13.66
N LEU A 44 8.38 -8.96 -14.44
CA LEU A 44 9.32 -9.77 -15.24
C LEU A 44 10.41 -10.46 -14.40
N VAL A 45 10.09 -10.86 -13.15
CA VAL A 45 11.01 -11.55 -12.26
C VAL A 45 10.80 -13.07 -12.33
N ARG A 46 11.88 -13.86 -12.33
CA ARG A 46 11.84 -15.33 -12.46
C ARG A 46 10.94 -16.01 -11.41
N ARG A 47 10.99 -15.57 -10.12
CA ARG A 47 10.19 -16.17 -9.03
C ARG A 47 8.68 -16.05 -9.24
N SER A 48 8.25 -15.09 -10.01
CA SER A 48 6.86 -14.84 -10.43
C SER A 48 6.64 -15.21 -11.90
N ARG A 49 7.39 -16.21 -12.42
CA ARG A 49 7.27 -16.77 -13.79
C ARG A 49 7.43 -15.74 -14.90
N HIS A 50 8.21 -14.68 -14.66
CA HIS A 50 8.38 -13.54 -15.56
C HIS A 50 7.09 -12.79 -15.89
N ASP A 51 6.04 -12.91 -15.08
CA ASP A 51 4.82 -12.15 -15.28
C ASP A 51 5.06 -10.63 -15.11
N ASP A 52 4.41 -9.84 -15.95
CA ASP A 52 4.24 -8.41 -15.74
C ASP A 52 3.00 -8.21 -14.83
N GLN A 53 3.18 -8.41 -13.51
CA GLN A 53 2.07 -8.33 -12.56
C GLN A 53 1.34 -6.98 -12.62
N PRO A 54 2.00 -5.80 -12.71
CA PRO A 54 1.31 -4.52 -12.90
C PRO A 54 0.33 -4.53 -14.07
N ARG A 55 0.76 -5.05 -15.22
CA ARG A 55 -0.06 -5.11 -16.43
C ARG A 55 -1.21 -6.11 -16.30
N LEU A 56 -0.93 -7.30 -15.74
CA LEU A 56 -1.94 -8.34 -15.54
C LEU A 56 -3.04 -7.88 -14.58
N LEU A 57 -2.65 -7.30 -13.44
CA LEU A 57 -3.58 -6.75 -12.44
C LEU A 57 -4.42 -5.60 -13.02
N ALA A 58 -3.79 -4.64 -13.71
CA ALA A 58 -4.50 -3.51 -14.31
C ALA A 58 -5.54 -3.99 -15.34
N ARG A 59 -5.16 -4.97 -16.17
CA ARG A 59 -6.06 -5.53 -17.21
C ARG A 59 -7.23 -6.29 -16.58
N GLN A 60 -6.95 -7.18 -15.63
CA GLN A 60 -7.96 -8.04 -15.02
C GLN A 60 -8.97 -7.22 -14.21
N LEU A 61 -8.47 -6.27 -13.41
CA LEU A 61 -9.31 -5.41 -12.56
C LEU A 61 -9.88 -4.19 -13.32
N ARG A 62 -9.55 -4.02 -14.61
CA ARG A 62 -10.00 -2.92 -15.47
C ARG A 62 -9.71 -1.53 -14.86
N CYS A 63 -8.48 -1.36 -14.33
CA CYS A 63 -8.05 -0.16 -13.63
C CYS A 63 -6.95 0.60 -14.38
N HIS A 64 -6.90 1.91 -14.17
CA HIS A 64 -5.71 2.71 -14.41
C HIS A 64 -4.60 2.28 -13.46
N ALA A 65 -3.34 2.32 -13.91
CA ALA A 65 -2.22 1.81 -13.13
C ALA A 65 -1.04 2.79 -13.08
N ALA A 66 -0.41 2.86 -11.92
CA ALA A 66 0.89 3.48 -11.73
C ALA A 66 1.81 2.49 -10.99
N PHE A 67 2.91 2.09 -11.62
CA PHE A 67 3.90 1.19 -11.01
C PHE A 67 5.18 1.96 -10.68
N GLN A 68 5.73 1.74 -9.49
CA GLN A 68 7.04 2.23 -9.05
C GLN A 68 7.99 1.04 -8.84
N ALA A 69 8.99 0.92 -9.69
CA ALA A 69 10.09 0.00 -9.46
C ALA A 69 11.02 0.58 -8.37
N ASN A 70 11.21 -0.18 -7.29
CA ASN A 70 12.11 0.19 -6.20
C ASN A 70 13.44 -0.57 -6.28
N VAL A 71 13.41 -1.82 -6.76
CA VAL A 71 14.57 -2.71 -6.80
C VAL A 71 14.63 -3.43 -8.16
N HIS A 72 15.84 -3.60 -8.71
CA HIS A 72 16.08 -4.48 -9.85
C HIS A 72 16.42 -5.89 -9.34
N VAL A 73 15.81 -6.91 -9.93
CA VAL A 73 15.98 -8.32 -9.53
C VAL A 73 16.05 -9.18 -10.78
N GLY A 74 17.23 -9.74 -11.10
CA GLY A 74 17.40 -10.75 -12.14
C GLY A 74 16.74 -10.42 -13.49
N GLY A 75 17.00 -9.23 -14.04
CA GLY A 75 16.43 -8.77 -15.31
C GLY A 75 15.02 -8.17 -15.21
N GLY A 76 14.36 -8.31 -14.08
CA GLY A 76 13.06 -7.67 -13.78
C GLY A 76 13.15 -6.59 -12.71
N THR A 77 12.00 -6.17 -12.21
CA THR A 77 11.87 -5.15 -11.16
C THR A 77 10.82 -5.54 -10.14
N TYR A 78 10.91 -4.92 -8.97
CA TYR A 78 10.04 -5.17 -7.82
C TYR A 78 9.72 -3.84 -7.14
N GLY A 79 8.46 -3.65 -6.74
CA GLY A 79 8.08 -2.36 -6.18
C GLY A 79 6.64 -2.25 -5.72
N ASN A 80 6.09 -1.05 -5.86
CA ASN A 80 4.74 -0.69 -5.44
C ASN A 80 3.85 -0.43 -6.66
N LEU A 81 2.55 -0.68 -6.52
CA LEU A 81 1.55 -0.47 -7.57
C LEU A 81 0.32 0.21 -6.97
N VAL A 82 -0.14 1.27 -7.62
CA VAL A 82 -1.48 1.84 -7.40
C VAL A 82 -2.34 1.55 -8.61
N LEU A 83 -3.54 1.02 -8.35
CA LEU A 83 -4.61 0.82 -9.33
C LEU A 83 -5.81 1.66 -8.91
N SER A 84 -6.54 2.20 -9.87
CA SER A 84 -7.76 2.97 -9.63
C SER A 84 -8.77 2.77 -10.76
N ARG A 85 -10.05 2.70 -10.42
CA ARG A 85 -11.14 2.75 -11.40
C ARG A 85 -11.18 4.09 -12.15
N TRP A 86 -10.67 5.14 -11.49
CA TRP A 86 -10.68 6.51 -12.02
C TRP A 86 -9.29 6.92 -12.48
N ALA A 87 -9.23 7.98 -13.28
CA ALA A 87 -7.98 8.48 -13.84
C ALA A 87 -6.96 8.87 -12.77
N LEU A 88 -5.69 8.59 -13.04
CA LEU A 88 -4.56 9.04 -12.23
C LEU A 88 -4.00 10.31 -12.86
N VAL A 89 -4.33 11.49 -12.31
CA VAL A 89 -3.95 12.81 -12.83
C VAL A 89 -2.46 13.08 -12.66
N THR A 90 -1.94 12.79 -11.45
CA THR A 90 -0.50 12.88 -11.17
C THR A 90 0.06 11.53 -10.76
N ARG A 91 1.35 11.30 -11.06
CA ARG A 91 2.03 10.03 -10.78
C ARG A 91 3.47 10.32 -10.41
N HIS A 92 3.73 10.56 -9.13
CA HIS A 92 5.07 10.81 -8.62
C HIS A 92 5.66 9.58 -7.93
N ARG A 93 6.99 9.48 -7.96
CA ARG A 93 7.76 8.40 -7.37
C ARG A 93 8.83 9.02 -6.49
N LEU A 94 8.76 8.77 -5.19
CA LEU A 94 9.74 9.26 -4.23
C LEU A 94 10.62 8.11 -3.75
N SER A 95 11.93 8.25 -3.90
CA SER A 95 12.87 7.29 -3.31
C SER A 95 13.00 7.55 -1.81
N LEU A 96 12.78 6.49 -1.04
CA LEU A 96 12.98 6.44 0.41
C LEU A 96 14.20 5.58 0.78
N ARG A 97 15.17 5.43 -0.17
CA ARG A 97 16.39 4.68 0.07
C ARG A 97 17.27 5.42 1.09
N LEU A 98 17.69 4.71 2.13
CA LEU A 98 18.61 5.18 3.15
C LEU A 98 19.96 4.46 3.01
N GLY A 99 20.98 5.15 2.51
CA GLY A 99 22.33 4.61 2.35
C GLY A 99 22.35 3.29 1.55
N ALA A 100 23.04 2.28 2.07
CA ALA A 100 23.16 0.96 1.45
C ALA A 100 22.00 -0.01 1.73
N LYS A 101 20.97 0.42 2.48
CA LYS A 101 19.81 -0.42 2.79
C LYS A 101 18.99 -0.76 1.56
N LYS A 102 18.14 -1.80 1.68
CA LYS A 102 17.23 -2.19 0.59
C LYS A 102 16.41 -0.99 0.11
N PRO A 103 16.41 -0.68 -1.20
CA PRO A 103 15.67 0.46 -1.71
C PRO A 103 14.17 0.36 -1.39
N ARG A 104 13.62 1.44 -0.86
CA ARG A 104 12.20 1.64 -0.57
C ARG A 104 11.71 2.88 -1.30
N GLY A 105 10.40 3.00 -1.45
CA GLY A 105 9.82 4.15 -2.12
C GLY A 105 8.39 4.40 -1.70
N ALA A 106 7.93 5.62 -1.97
CA ALA A 106 6.53 6.01 -1.89
C ALA A 106 6.03 6.43 -3.27
N GLN A 107 4.87 5.93 -3.67
CA GLN A 107 4.12 6.44 -4.80
C GLN A 107 3.15 7.50 -4.31
N LEU A 108 3.12 8.64 -4.98
CA LEU A 108 2.21 9.72 -4.70
C LEU A 108 1.39 9.95 -5.97
N VAL A 109 0.09 9.69 -5.89
CA VAL A 109 -0.81 9.85 -7.04
C VAL A 109 -2.00 10.72 -6.63
N VAL A 110 -2.51 11.51 -7.56
CA VAL A 110 -3.82 12.16 -7.43
C VAL A 110 -4.81 11.40 -8.28
N VAL A 111 -5.85 10.90 -7.65
CA VAL A 111 -6.96 10.17 -8.27
C VAL A 111 -8.09 11.17 -8.51
N ASP A 112 -8.60 11.22 -9.76
CA ASP A 112 -9.77 12.01 -10.13
C ASP A 112 -11.05 11.24 -9.79
N SER A 113 -11.43 11.27 -8.51
CA SER A 113 -12.59 10.53 -8.01
C SER A 113 -13.89 11.30 -8.24
N PRO A 114 -15.07 10.62 -8.26
CA PRO A 114 -16.37 11.28 -8.35
C PRO A 114 -16.68 12.26 -7.21
N GLU A 115 -16.02 12.10 -6.07
CA GLU A 115 -16.16 12.99 -4.91
C GLU A 115 -15.16 14.15 -4.92
N GLY A 116 -14.26 14.20 -5.91
CA GLY A 116 -13.19 15.19 -6.05
C GLY A 116 -11.79 14.57 -6.06
N PRO A 117 -10.76 15.39 -6.25
CA PRO A 117 -9.38 14.91 -6.32
C PRO A 117 -8.91 14.38 -4.96
N LEU A 118 -8.38 13.16 -4.95
CA LEU A 118 -7.86 12.46 -3.78
C LEU A 118 -6.37 12.19 -3.94
N HIS A 119 -5.55 12.66 -3.01
CA HIS A 119 -4.14 12.33 -2.93
C HIS A 119 -3.94 11.00 -2.21
N VAL A 120 -3.40 10.01 -2.91
CA VAL A 120 -3.12 8.66 -2.40
C VAL A 120 -1.62 8.42 -2.38
N VAL A 121 -1.11 8.04 -1.22
CA VAL A 121 0.30 7.70 -1.01
C VAL A 121 0.40 6.23 -0.63
N ASN A 122 1.05 5.45 -1.50
CA ASN A 122 1.33 4.02 -1.28
C ASN A 122 2.80 3.83 -0.93
N THR A 123 3.10 3.26 0.22
CA THR A 123 4.48 3.07 0.69
C THR A 123 4.75 1.66 1.19
N HIS A 124 6.03 1.26 1.14
CA HIS A 124 6.54 0.08 1.82
C HIS A 124 7.86 0.45 2.49
N LEU A 125 7.84 0.58 3.83
CA LEU A 125 8.97 1.07 4.61
C LEU A 125 10.01 -0.01 4.93
N GLY A 126 11.14 0.43 5.47
CA GLY A 126 12.23 -0.44 5.89
C GLY A 126 11.95 -1.20 7.17
N LEU A 127 12.81 -2.18 7.49
CA LEU A 127 12.63 -3.06 8.64
C LEU A 127 13.13 -2.44 9.95
N ALA A 128 14.14 -1.54 9.91
CA ALA A 128 14.69 -0.94 11.11
C ALA A 128 13.90 0.30 11.53
N GLU A 129 13.65 0.47 12.82
CA GLU A 129 12.88 1.60 13.36
C GLU A 129 13.46 2.96 12.96
N ARG A 130 14.78 3.18 13.15
CA ARG A 130 15.47 4.41 12.74
C ARG A 130 15.32 4.71 11.25
N GLU A 131 15.32 3.67 10.41
CA GLU A 131 15.11 3.80 8.97
C GLU A 131 13.69 4.27 8.66
N ARG A 132 12.67 3.68 9.31
CA ARG A 132 11.27 4.06 9.12
C ARG A 132 10.99 5.49 9.54
N HIS A 133 11.50 5.92 10.68
CA HIS A 133 11.37 7.31 11.14
C HIS A 133 11.98 8.30 10.14
N TRP A 134 13.18 8.00 9.63
CA TRP A 134 13.81 8.82 8.59
C TRP A 134 12.97 8.83 7.31
N GLN A 135 12.45 7.67 6.87
CA GLN A 135 11.63 7.54 5.66
C GLN A 135 10.32 8.32 5.75
N VAL A 136 9.63 8.25 6.90
CA VAL A 136 8.40 9.03 7.12
C VAL A 136 8.72 10.53 7.15
N GLY A 137 9.74 10.97 7.88
CA GLY A 137 10.18 12.37 7.90
C GLY A 137 10.52 12.89 6.50
N ARG A 138 11.26 12.08 5.70
CA ARG A 138 11.57 12.41 4.31
C ARG A 138 10.32 12.51 3.43
N LEU A 139 9.36 11.58 3.58
CA LEU A 139 8.11 11.58 2.83
C LEU A 139 7.29 12.85 3.12
N LEU A 140 6.99 13.09 4.39
CA LEU A 140 6.14 14.21 4.81
C LEU A 140 6.79 15.58 4.56
N GLY A 141 8.12 15.67 4.70
CA GLY A 141 8.90 16.88 4.41
C GLY A 141 9.12 17.14 2.91
N HIS A 142 8.78 16.23 2.01
CA HIS A 142 9.08 16.37 0.59
C HIS A 142 8.07 17.28 -0.13
N ALA A 143 8.55 18.12 -1.07
CA ALA A 143 7.71 19.05 -1.83
C ALA A 143 6.57 18.34 -2.58
N LEU A 144 6.81 17.16 -3.16
CA LEU A 144 5.80 16.37 -3.85
C LEU A 144 4.66 15.93 -2.92
N PHE A 145 4.97 15.58 -1.66
CA PHE A 145 3.94 15.24 -0.68
C PHE A 145 3.12 16.49 -0.33
N ARG A 146 3.78 17.60 -0.01
CA ARG A 146 3.10 18.86 0.34
C ARG A 146 2.24 19.40 -0.79
N SER A 147 2.70 19.27 -2.04
CA SER A 147 1.90 19.65 -3.21
C SER A 147 0.63 18.79 -3.36
N GLY A 148 0.75 17.49 -3.16
CA GLY A 148 -0.41 16.58 -3.19
C GLY A 148 -1.34 16.77 -2.00
N ALA A 149 -0.80 17.11 -0.83
CA ALA A 149 -1.55 17.35 0.40
C ALA A 149 -2.44 18.61 0.38
N ALA A 150 -2.44 19.39 -0.72
CA ALA A 150 -3.49 20.37 -1.00
C ALA A 150 -4.87 19.70 -1.21
N HIS A 151 -4.90 18.39 -1.46
CA HIS A 151 -6.11 17.58 -1.56
C HIS A 151 -6.28 16.70 -0.31
N PRO A 152 -7.49 16.21 -0.02
CA PRO A 152 -7.69 15.16 0.97
C PRO A 152 -6.72 14.01 0.72
N THR A 153 -6.00 13.57 1.76
CA THR A 153 -4.83 12.68 1.63
C THR A 153 -5.02 11.38 2.40
N VAL A 154 -4.78 10.25 1.73
CA VAL A 154 -4.66 8.92 2.34
C VAL A 154 -3.25 8.41 2.17
N VAL A 155 -2.59 8.04 3.27
CA VAL A 155 -1.28 7.38 3.27
C VAL A 155 -1.47 5.94 3.76
N VAL A 156 -1.14 4.96 2.90
CA VAL A 156 -1.31 3.53 3.21
C VAL A 156 -0.09 2.72 2.82
N GLY A 157 -0.01 1.51 3.36
CA GLY A 157 1.00 0.54 2.95
C GLY A 157 1.48 -0.36 4.08
N ASP A 158 2.56 -1.08 3.78
CA ASP A 158 3.31 -1.86 4.77
C ASP A 158 4.38 -0.97 5.42
N PHE A 159 4.09 -0.57 6.65
CA PHE A 159 4.98 0.29 7.43
C PHE A 159 6.06 -0.49 8.19
N ASN A 160 5.98 -1.82 8.25
CA ASN A 160 6.89 -2.66 9.04
C ASN A 160 7.04 -2.20 10.51
N ASP A 161 6.04 -1.51 11.06
CA ASP A 161 6.07 -0.86 12.36
C ASP A 161 5.43 -1.74 13.45
N TRP A 162 6.21 -2.66 13.97
CA TRP A 162 5.80 -3.62 15.01
C TRP A 162 5.37 -3.00 16.34
N ARG A 163 5.89 -1.80 16.65
CA ARG A 163 5.72 -1.14 17.95
C ARG A 163 4.78 0.06 17.91
N ASP A 164 4.20 0.36 16.75
CA ASP A 164 3.33 1.52 16.53
C ASP A 164 4.00 2.88 16.86
N THR A 165 5.28 3.01 16.51
CA THR A 165 6.11 4.19 16.84
C THR A 165 5.96 5.33 15.85
N LEU A 166 5.29 5.11 14.70
CA LEU A 166 5.15 6.11 13.65
C LEU A 166 3.93 7.01 13.79
N HIS A 167 2.95 6.66 14.61
CA HIS A 167 1.75 7.45 14.84
C HIS A 167 2.06 8.89 15.28
N PRO A 168 2.93 9.16 16.27
CA PRO A 168 3.25 10.54 16.67
C PRO A 168 3.94 11.36 15.57
N VAL A 169 4.78 10.70 14.74
CA VAL A 169 5.49 11.37 13.64
C VAL A 169 4.52 11.78 12.55
N ALA A 170 3.57 10.92 12.20
CA ALA A 170 2.55 11.21 11.19
C ALA A 170 1.62 12.35 11.65
N ALA A 171 1.20 12.33 12.91
CA ALA A 171 0.35 13.36 13.49
C ALA A 171 1.04 14.75 13.54
N SER A 172 2.31 14.79 13.99
CA SER A 172 3.02 16.06 14.17
C SER A 172 3.51 16.69 12.86
N ALA A 173 3.89 15.87 11.87
CA ALA A 173 4.52 16.36 10.64
C ALA A 173 3.58 16.49 9.44
N GLY A 174 2.39 15.88 9.49
CA GLY A 174 1.49 15.81 8.34
C GLY A 174 0.02 16.05 8.63
N ASP A 175 -0.35 16.37 9.87
CA ASP A 175 -1.76 16.46 10.31
C ASP A 175 -2.58 15.22 9.88
N LEU A 176 -1.96 14.05 10.02
CA LEU A 176 -2.51 12.78 9.61
C LEU A 176 -2.99 11.96 10.81
N ARG A 177 -4.24 11.56 10.79
CA ARG A 177 -4.86 10.67 11.79
C ARG A 177 -4.72 9.21 11.37
N GLN A 178 -4.18 8.37 12.24
CA GLN A 178 -4.14 6.91 12.03
C GLN A 178 -5.56 6.32 12.18
N VAL A 179 -6.00 5.55 11.19
CA VAL A 179 -7.32 4.89 11.21
C VAL A 179 -7.22 3.39 11.54
N THR A 180 -6.02 2.84 11.54
CA THR A 180 -5.71 1.46 11.94
C THR A 180 -5.39 1.36 13.44
N SER A 181 -6.28 1.87 14.29
CA SER A 181 -6.17 1.87 15.75
C SER A 181 -7.40 1.23 16.38
N PRO A 182 -7.28 0.46 17.46
CA PRO A 182 -6.02 0.08 18.12
C PRO A 182 -5.24 -0.98 17.31
N PRO A 183 -3.90 -1.09 17.48
CA PRO A 183 -3.08 -2.05 16.72
C PRO A 183 -3.53 -3.51 16.88
N SER A 184 -4.10 -3.88 18.02
CA SER A 184 -4.62 -5.23 18.28
C SER A 184 -5.74 -5.65 17.33
N ALA A 185 -6.53 -4.72 16.81
CA ALA A 185 -7.60 -4.98 15.84
C ALA A 185 -7.05 -5.15 14.41
N PHE A 186 -5.87 -4.60 14.13
CA PHE A 186 -5.26 -4.54 12.79
C PHE A 186 -4.01 -5.42 12.64
N ARG A 187 -3.96 -6.56 13.33
CA ARG A 187 -2.90 -7.54 13.14
C ARG A 187 -3.05 -8.19 11.77
N SER A 188 -2.13 -7.92 10.86
CA SER A 188 -2.17 -8.35 9.45
C SER A 188 -1.13 -9.41 9.10
N PHE A 189 -0.05 -9.54 9.90
CA PHE A 189 1.09 -10.41 9.63
C PHE A 189 1.42 -11.35 10.79
N PRO A 190 1.82 -12.61 10.52
CA PRO A 190 1.62 -13.31 9.25
C PRO A 190 0.15 -13.67 9.05
N ALA A 191 -0.34 -13.70 7.79
CA ALA A 191 -1.78 -13.82 7.47
C ALA A 191 -2.47 -15.04 8.09
N TRP A 192 -1.77 -16.16 8.27
CA TRP A 192 -2.31 -17.40 8.87
C TRP A 192 -2.37 -17.39 10.40
N LEU A 193 -1.54 -16.55 11.07
CA LEU A 193 -1.52 -16.34 12.53
C LEU A 193 -1.17 -14.87 12.81
N PRO A 194 -2.11 -13.94 12.66
CA PRO A 194 -1.81 -12.51 12.71
C PRO A 194 -1.41 -12.04 14.11
N ILE A 195 -0.15 -11.65 14.28
CA ILE A 195 0.42 -11.10 15.51
C ILE A 195 0.94 -9.67 15.36
N GLY A 196 1.43 -9.27 14.15
CA GLY A 196 1.97 -7.95 13.85
C GLY A 196 0.95 -7.05 13.13
N SER A 197 0.83 -5.78 13.57
CA SER A 197 0.03 -4.72 12.91
C SER A 197 0.95 -3.88 12.03
N LEU A 198 1.35 -4.43 10.88
CA LEU A 198 2.36 -3.82 10.00
C LEU A 198 1.75 -2.91 8.92
N ASP A 199 0.54 -3.25 8.48
CA ASP A 199 -0.20 -2.51 7.46
C ASP A 199 -1.01 -1.42 8.12
N LYS A 200 -0.76 -0.16 7.71
CA LYS A 200 -1.38 1.01 8.34
C LYS A 200 -2.04 1.92 7.31
N ALA A 201 -3.00 2.71 7.79
CA ALA A 201 -3.61 3.78 7.05
C ALA A 201 -3.68 5.05 7.91
N PHE A 202 -3.36 6.18 7.28
CA PHE A 202 -3.45 7.51 7.85
C PHE A 202 -4.25 8.39 6.89
N VAL A 203 -5.06 9.29 7.42
CA VAL A 203 -5.91 10.20 6.63
C VAL A 203 -5.82 11.62 7.14
N SER A 204 -5.92 12.60 6.22
CA SER A 204 -6.06 14.02 6.57
C SER A 204 -7.49 14.35 7.00
N ALA A 205 -7.69 15.58 7.55
CA ALA A 205 -8.97 16.05 8.05
C ALA A 205 -10.11 16.05 7.01
N GLY A 206 -9.81 16.23 5.72
CA GLY A 206 -10.79 16.21 4.62
C GLY A 206 -11.30 14.80 4.25
N ILE A 207 -11.05 13.77 5.09
CA ILE A 207 -11.50 12.40 4.86
C ILE A 207 -12.29 11.89 6.07
N GLU A 208 -13.55 11.54 5.82
CA GLU A 208 -14.42 10.91 6.79
C GLU A 208 -14.42 9.38 6.59
N VAL A 209 -13.78 8.66 7.52
CA VAL A 209 -13.67 7.21 7.47
C VAL A 209 -14.92 6.57 8.07
N ARG A 210 -15.61 5.77 7.28
CA ARG A 210 -16.78 4.99 7.71
C ARG A 210 -16.37 3.69 8.40
N GLN A 211 -15.41 3.00 7.81
CA GLN A 211 -14.91 1.72 8.34
C GLN A 211 -13.46 1.49 7.92
N ALA A 212 -12.65 0.95 8.82
CA ALA A 212 -11.37 0.34 8.50
C ALA A 212 -11.37 -1.10 9.05
N ARG A 213 -10.94 -2.08 8.24
CA ARG A 213 -10.91 -3.50 8.62
C ARG A 213 -9.86 -4.28 7.85
N LEU A 214 -9.50 -5.45 8.36
CA LEU A 214 -8.72 -6.43 7.61
C LEU A 214 -9.64 -7.47 6.96
N SER A 215 -9.38 -7.83 5.70
CA SER A 215 -10.04 -8.97 5.07
C SER A 215 -9.43 -10.27 5.62
N ARG A 216 -10.25 -11.03 6.35
CA ARG A 216 -9.82 -12.27 7.04
C ARG A 216 -10.38 -13.54 6.40
N THR A 217 -10.74 -13.48 5.11
CA THR A 217 -11.26 -14.63 4.37
C THR A 217 -10.23 -15.76 4.30
N SER A 218 -10.69 -16.99 4.11
CA SER A 218 -9.82 -18.16 3.92
C SER A 218 -8.86 -17.96 2.75
N LEU A 219 -9.33 -17.33 1.66
CA LEU A 219 -8.52 -17.03 0.50
C LEU A 219 -7.43 -15.98 0.81
N ALA A 220 -7.77 -14.89 1.50
CA ALA A 220 -6.79 -13.87 1.89
C ALA A 220 -5.66 -14.43 2.75
N ARG A 221 -5.97 -15.40 3.64
CA ARG A 221 -4.97 -16.06 4.51
C ARG A 221 -3.96 -16.93 3.77
N VAL A 222 -4.27 -17.35 2.53
CA VAL A 222 -3.38 -18.21 1.73
C VAL A 222 -2.78 -17.47 0.53
N ALA A 223 -3.33 -16.33 0.14
CA ALA A 223 -2.90 -15.60 -1.05
C ALA A 223 -1.60 -14.81 -0.85
N SER A 224 -1.33 -14.35 0.38
CA SER A 224 -0.11 -13.64 0.78
C SER A 224 0.29 -13.99 2.21
N ASP A 225 1.39 -13.46 2.70
CA ASP A 225 1.78 -13.48 4.12
C ASP A 225 1.23 -12.29 4.90
N HIS A 226 0.59 -11.30 4.24
CA HIS A 226 -0.16 -10.22 4.86
C HIS A 226 -1.66 -10.36 4.57
N LEU A 227 -2.51 -9.84 5.46
CA LEU A 227 -3.95 -9.68 5.21
C LEU A 227 -4.24 -8.32 4.56
N PRO A 228 -5.18 -8.24 3.59
CA PRO A 228 -5.59 -6.98 3.00
C PRO A 228 -6.21 -6.04 4.04
N LEU A 229 -5.79 -4.77 4.03
CA LEU A 229 -6.42 -3.68 4.75
C LEU A 229 -7.43 -2.98 3.83
N VAL A 230 -8.67 -2.88 4.28
CA VAL A 230 -9.77 -2.22 3.56
C VAL A 230 -10.23 -1.01 4.35
N VAL A 231 -10.35 0.14 3.68
CA VAL A 231 -10.81 1.40 4.27
C VAL A 231 -11.95 1.94 3.42
N ASP A 232 -13.12 2.09 4.03
CA ASP A 232 -14.30 2.72 3.45
C ASP A 232 -14.42 4.15 3.97
N PHE A 233 -14.49 5.13 3.07
CA PHE A 233 -14.50 6.55 3.41
C PHE A 233 -15.19 7.38 2.33
N HIS A 234 -15.45 8.66 2.63
CA HIS A 234 -15.84 9.69 1.67
C HIS A 234 -15.05 10.98 1.92
N LEU A 235 -15.04 11.87 0.94
CA LEU A 235 -14.47 13.21 1.09
C LEU A 235 -15.48 14.11 1.80
N ALA A 236 -14.99 14.91 2.77
CA ALA A 236 -15.82 15.85 3.55
C ALA A 236 -16.09 17.12 2.76
#